data_fdbe7cc11503958749576c557c2fb654
#
_entry.id   fdbe7cc11503958749576c557c2fb654
#
_cell.length_a   1.000
_cell.length_b   1.000
_cell.length_c   1.000
_cell.angle_alpha   90.00
_cell.angle_beta   90.00
_cell.angle_gamma   90.00
#
_symmetry.space_group_name_H-M   'P 1'
#
loop_
_entity.id
_entity.type
_entity.pdbx_description
1 polymer ?
#
loop_
_entity_poly.entity_id
_entity_poly.type
_entity_poly.pdbx_seq_one_letter_code
_entity_poly.pdbx_strand_id
1 'polypeptide(L)'
;MRRRRPLLTLGSLMLMGLLAVPVVDARAWELQGVKSITATTRDNQRIALGSVRFEPRGDGRVAFTVSLEPARFTDHFLSMKEFKCLDGPGEVVCHVPYPHAQPGTITPDDLAWLEHNLLFLYQLPTDFGAKLWNGLYFQLEPTEQGLRGRPQAIDLNYISAPSDTPGQPPYQPEQRDEIAPGVRWIESLTIE
;
A
#
# COMPACT_ATOMS: atom_id res chain seq x y z
N MET A 1 10.26 -93.17 -11.19
CA MET A 1 11.18 -92.14 -10.67
C MET A 1 11.02 -90.84 -11.49
N ARG A 2 10.27 -89.83 -11.03
CA ARG A 2 10.07 -88.53 -11.69
C ARG A 2 10.70 -87.41 -10.81
N ARG A 3 11.78 -86.81 -11.28
CA ARG A 3 12.45 -85.70 -10.67
C ARG A 3 11.65 -84.40 -10.97
N ARG A 4 11.18 -83.71 -9.93
CA ARG A 4 10.60 -82.36 -10.02
C ARG A 4 11.68 -81.34 -9.91
N ARG A 5 11.78 -80.40 -10.85
CA ARG A 5 12.63 -79.22 -10.82
C ARG A 5 11.93 -78.08 -10.09
N PRO A 6 12.55 -77.30 -9.26
CA PRO A 6 11.95 -76.10 -8.67
C PRO A 6 12.03 -74.91 -9.65
N LEU A 7 10.92 -74.15 -9.79
CA LEU A 7 10.90 -72.89 -10.46
C LEU A 7 11.50 -71.82 -9.49
N LEU A 8 12.51 -71.12 -9.97
CA LEU A 8 12.98 -69.87 -9.33
C LEU A 8 12.09 -68.71 -9.84
N THR A 9 11.33 -68.11 -8.93
CA THR A 9 10.64 -66.83 -9.18
C THR A 9 11.59 -65.67 -8.90
N LEU A 10 12.02 -64.95 -9.95
CA LEU A 10 12.72 -63.68 -9.83
C LEU A 10 11.70 -62.61 -9.36
N GLY A 11 11.85 -62.15 -8.11
CA GLY A 11 11.14 -60.96 -7.58
C GLY A 11 11.79 -59.69 -8.09
N SER A 12 11.09 -58.94 -8.94
CA SER A 12 11.52 -57.63 -9.42
C SER A 12 11.26 -56.59 -8.33
N LEU A 13 12.33 -56.11 -7.66
CA LEU A 13 12.26 -54.98 -6.70
C LEU A 13 12.15 -53.70 -7.51
N MET A 14 10.94 -53.09 -7.52
CA MET A 14 10.70 -51.76 -8.10
C MET A 14 11.10 -50.71 -7.07
N LEU A 15 12.27 -50.11 -7.26
CA LEU A 15 12.77 -49.00 -6.43
C LEU A 15 12.02 -47.72 -6.80
N MET A 16 11.01 -47.35 -6.01
CA MET A 16 10.24 -46.12 -6.18
C MET A 16 11.06 -44.94 -5.63
N GLY A 17 11.78 -44.24 -6.52
CA GLY A 17 12.53 -43.03 -6.16
C GLY A 17 11.56 -41.88 -5.79
N LEU A 18 11.52 -41.50 -4.51
CA LEU A 18 10.82 -40.33 -4.05
C LEU A 18 11.60 -39.08 -4.56
N LEU A 19 11.06 -38.42 -5.58
CA LEU A 19 11.50 -37.10 -6.01
C LEU A 19 11.05 -36.10 -4.93
N ALA A 20 11.97 -35.66 -4.07
CA ALA A 20 11.74 -34.54 -3.17
C ALA A 20 11.65 -33.26 -4.01
N VAL A 21 10.42 -32.76 -4.24
CA VAL A 21 10.19 -31.45 -4.83
C VAL A 21 10.58 -30.42 -3.75
N PRO A 22 11.50 -29.48 -4.03
CA PRO A 22 11.77 -28.42 -3.08
C PRO A 22 10.49 -27.61 -2.89
N VAL A 23 9.99 -27.55 -1.66
CA VAL A 23 8.93 -26.62 -1.25
C VAL A 23 9.60 -25.24 -1.24
N VAL A 24 9.33 -24.44 -2.27
CA VAL A 24 9.68 -23.02 -2.23
C VAL A 24 8.71 -22.42 -1.23
N ASP A 25 9.20 -22.11 -0.02
CA ASP A 25 8.47 -21.30 0.95
C ASP A 25 8.17 -19.96 0.28
N ALA A 26 6.95 -19.78 -0.20
CA ALA A 26 6.42 -18.48 -0.58
C ALA A 26 6.38 -17.66 0.73
N ARG A 27 7.41 -16.86 0.92
CA ARG A 27 7.51 -16.01 2.10
C ARG A 27 6.31 -15.10 2.10
N ALA A 28 5.42 -15.25 3.07
CA ALA A 28 4.28 -14.37 3.24
C ALA A 28 4.79 -12.91 3.33
N TRP A 29 4.08 -12.00 2.69
CA TRP A 29 4.45 -10.58 2.75
C TRP A 29 4.37 -10.07 4.19
N GLU A 30 5.39 -9.33 4.62
CA GLU A 30 5.51 -8.84 5.98
C GLU A 30 5.80 -7.34 6.00
N LEU A 31 5.36 -6.67 7.06
CA LEU A 31 5.66 -5.26 7.38
C LEU A 31 7.12 -5.11 7.82
N GLN A 32 8.06 -5.42 6.90
CA GLN A 32 9.49 -5.26 7.17
C GLN A 32 10.28 -4.91 5.91
N GLY A 33 11.39 -4.18 6.09
CA GLY A 33 12.27 -3.75 5.01
C GLY A 33 11.68 -2.62 4.17
N VAL A 34 12.20 -2.44 2.96
CA VAL A 34 11.76 -1.39 2.04
C VAL A 34 10.78 -1.98 1.05
N LYS A 35 9.63 -1.33 0.90
CA LYS A 35 8.55 -1.69 0.00
C LYS A 35 8.26 -0.55 -0.95
N SER A 36 7.95 -0.86 -2.21
CA SER A 36 7.59 0.13 -3.22
C SER A 36 6.15 0.60 -3.04
N ILE A 37 5.91 1.89 -3.24
CA ILE A 37 4.56 2.47 -3.29
C ILE A 37 4.24 2.76 -4.76
N THR A 38 3.18 2.17 -5.28
CA THR A 38 2.74 2.33 -6.67
C THR A 38 1.27 2.75 -6.72
N ALA A 39 0.97 3.80 -7.49
CA ALA A 39 -0.40 4.16 -7.84
C ALA A 39 -0.81 3.42 -9.13
N THR A 40 -2.05 2.94 -9.16
CA THR A 40 -2.70 2.44 -10.38
C THR A 40 -3.77 3.43 -10.80
N THR A 41 -3.71 3.86 -12.05
CA THR A 41 -4.64 4.85 -12.60
C THR A 41 -5.86 4.17 -13.24
N ARG A 42 -6.89 4.95 -13.53
CA ARG A 42 -8.14 4.53 -14.18
C ARG A 42 -7.92 3.84 -15.55
N ASP A 43 -6.86 4.18 -16.26
CA ASP A 43 -6.43 3.56 -17.51
C ASP A 43 -5.38 2.44 -17.31
N ASN A 44 -5.29 1.90 -16.10
CA ASN A 44 -4.41 0.82 -15.69
C ASN A 44 -2.90 1.12 -15.83
N GLN A 45 -2.49 2.38 -15.87
CA GLN A 45 -1.08 2.72 -15.78
C GLN A 45 -0.59 2.56 -14.34
N ARG A 46 0.66 2.12 -14.18
CA ARG A 46 1.33 2.02 -12.88
C ARG A 46 2.35 3.15 -12.74
N ILE A 47 2.21 3.95 -11.70
CA ILE A 47 3.09 5.07 -11.39
C ILE A 47 3.81 4.78 -10.08
N ALA A 48 5.13 4.63 -10.12
CA ALA A 48 5.93 4.50 -8.90
C ALA A 48 5.92 5.85 -8.16
N LEU A 49 5.39 5.89 -6.95
CA LEU A 49 5.33 7.09 -6.12
C LEU A 49 6.55 7.24 -5.21
N GLY A 50 7.16 6.12 -4.82
CA GLY A 50 8.25 6.08 -3.87
C GLY A 50 8.32 4.77 -3.12
N SER A 51 8.70 4.83 -1.87
CA SER A 51 8.85 3.66 -1.01
C SER A 51 8.42 3.94 0.43
N VAL A 52 8.14 2.87 1.15
CA VAL A 52 8.02 2.89 2.61
C VAL A 52 9.01 1.90 3.20
N ARG A 53 9.74 2.34 4.23
CA ARG A 53 10.59 1.47 5.05
C ARG A 53 9.83 1.07 6.29
N PHE A 54 9.74 -0.21 6.55
CA PHE A 54 9.16 -0.81 7.75
C PHE A 54 10.26 -1.37 8.65
N GLU A 55 10.20 -1.04 9.93
CA GLU A 55 11.15 -1.48 10.96
C GLU A 55 10.37 -2.07 12.14
N PRO A 56 10.21 -3.42 12.22
CA PRO A 56 9.54 -4.07 13.32
C PRO A 56 10.20 -3.75 14.66
N ARG A 57 9.36 -3.53 15.70
CA ARG A 57 9.78 -3.29 17.09
C ARG A 57 9.40 -4.47 17.96
N GLY A 58 10.11 -4.67 19.05
CA GLY A 58 9.90 -5.81 19.97
C GLY A 58 8.57 -5.79 20.72
N ASP A 59 7.79 -4.71 20.60
CA ASP A 59 6.49 -4.51 21.24
C ASP A 59 5.27 -4.80 20.32
N GLY A 60 5.53 -5.45 19.16
CA GLY A 60 4.48 -5.75 18.17
C GLY A 60 4.13 -4.58 17.24
N ARG A 61 4.73 -3.41 17.46
CA ARG A 61 4.59 -2.26 16.55
C ARG A 61 5.63 -2.32 15.44
N VAL A 62 5.33 -1.61 14.36
CA VAL A 62 6.23 -1.42 13.24
C VAL A 62 6.41 0.07 13.00
N ALA A 63 7.64 0.57 13.13
CA ALA A 63 7.95 1.93 12.71
C ALA A 63 7.96 2.00 11.18
N PHE A 64 7.56 3.12 10.62
CA PHE A 64 7.57 3.31 9.18
C PHE A 64 8.08 4.70 8.79
N THR A 65 8.65 4.78 7.59
CA THR A 65 9.08 6.04 6.97
C THR A 65 8.70 6.01 5.50
N VAL A 66 7.87 6.95 5.07
CA VAL A 66 7.49 7.14 3.66
C VAL A 66 8.50 8.06 2.99
N SER A 67 8.97 7.67 1.82
CA SER A 67 9.88 8.45 0.97
C SER A 67 9.32 8.51 -0.45
N LEU A 68 8.89 9.68 -0.89
CA LEU A 68 8.45 9.87 -2.27
C LEU A 68 9.66 9.91 -3.23
N GLU A 69 9.43 9.48 -4.48
CA GLU A 69 10.40 9.60 -5.59
C GLU A 69 10.28 11.00 -6.22
N PRO A 70 11.20 11.93 -5.92
CA PRO A 70 11.04 13.33 -6.34
C PRO A 70 10.89 13.52 -7.85
N ALA A 71 11.55 12.67 -8.65
CA ALA A 71 11.51 12.75 -10.11
C ALA A 71 10.13 12.43 -10.71
N ARG A 72 9.18 11.94 -9.92
CA ARG A 72 7.82 11.62 -10.36
C ARG A 72 6.83 12.74 -10.12
N PHE A 73 7.21 13.72 -9.30
CA PHE A 73 6.33 14.80 -8.89
C PHE A 73 6.77 16.12 -9.52
N THR A 74 5.78 16.94 -9.88
CA THR A 74 5.95 18.33 -10.28
C THR A 74 5.66 19.23 -9.07
N ASP A 75 6.40 20.29 -8.92
CA ASP A 75 6.15 21.29 -7.86
C ASP A 75 5.05 22.25 -8.29
N HIS A 76 3.94 22.22 -7.56
CA HIS A 76 2.85 23.17 -7.73
C HIS A 76 2.77 24.15 -6.55
N PHE A 77 2.78 25.42 -6.84
CA PHE A 77 2.62 26.45 -5.81
C PHE A 77 1.15 26.82 -5.67
N LEU A 78 0.48 26.19 -4.69
CA LEU A 78 -0.94 26.36 -4.45
C LEU A 78 -1.19 27.07 -3.12
N SER A 79 -2.00 28.13 -3.12
CA SER A 79 -2.37 28.86 -1.91
C SER A 79 -1.17 29.20 -1.01
N MET A 80 -0.11 29.74 -1.59
CA MET A 80 1.14 30.15 -0.92
C MET A 80 1.97 29.01 -0.31
N LYS A 81 1.73 27.78 -0.70
CA LYS A 81 2.49 26.59 -0.29
C LYS A 81 2.87 25.76 -1.50
N GLU A 82 4.07 25.19 -1.48
CA GLU A 82 4.52 24.21 -2.46
C GLU A 82 3.96 22.82 -2.14
N PHE A 83 3.46 22.15 -3.17
CA PHE A 83 2.96 20.76 -3.13
C PHE A 83 3.68 19.93 -4.16
N LYS A 84 3.95 18.68 -3.84
CA LYS A 84 4.44 17.65 -4.75
C LYS A 84 3.25 16.98 -5.42
N CYS A 85 3.06 17.20 -6.73
CA CYS A 85 1.87 16.79 -7.45
C CYS A 85 2.19 15.86 -8.62
N LEU A 86 1.23 15.03 -8.97
CA LEU A 86 1.18 14.23 -10.17
C LEU A 86 0.22 14.90 -11.15
N ASP A 87 0.67 15.15 -12.37
CA ASP A 87 -0.14 15.73 -13.43
C ASP A 87 -0.76 14.61 -14.26
N GLY A 88 -2.04 14.36 -14.03
CA GLY A 88 -2.83 13.37 -14.77
C GLY A 88 -3.73 13.99 -15.85
N PRO A 89 -4.32 13.16 -16.72
CA PRO A 89 -5.25 13.63 -17.74
C PRO A 89 -6.54 14.14 -17.10
N GLY A 90 -6.65 15.47 -16.95
CA GLY A 90 -7.81 16.16 -16.39
C GLY A 90 -7.86 16.23 -14.86
N GLU A 91 -6.86 15.74 -14.15
CA GLU A 91 -6.77 15.81 -12.69
C GLU A 91 -5.33 15.98 -12.23
N VAL A 92 -5.09 16.91 -11.31
CA VAL A 92 -3.82 17.05 -10.59
C VAL A 92 -4.00 16.46 -9.20
N VAL A 93 -3.09 15.58 -8.77
CA VAL A 93 -3.16 14.91 -7.48
C VAL A 93 -1.90 15.22 -6.69
N CYS A 94 -2.04 15.90 -5.55
CA CYS A 94 -0.91 16.41 -4.77
C CYS A 94 -0.83 15.72 -3.41
N HIS A 95 0.38 15.34 -3.00
CA HIS A 95 0.62 14.72 -1.69
C HIS A 95 0.46 15.73 -0.55
N VAL A 96 -0.34 15.36 0.44
CA VAL A 96 -0.64 16.18 1.63
C VAL A 96 -0.59 15.29 2.88
N PRO A 97 0.59 14.85 3.32
CA PRO A 97 0.70 14.00 4.49
C PRO A 97 0.21 14.74 5.74
N TYR A 98 -0.22 13.98 6.75
CA TYR A 98 -0.61 14.56 8.04
C TYR A 98 0.52 15.45 8.60
N PRO A 99 0.25 16.74 8.85
CA PRO A 99 1.32 17.72 9.07
C PRO A 99 1.76 17.84 10.53
N HIS A 100 1.09 17.17 11.48
CA HIS A 100 1.34 17.31 12.90
C HIS A 100 2.07 16.09 13.49
N ALA A 101 2.47 16.18 14.75
CA ALA A 101 3.13 15.10 15.47
C ALA A 101 2.24 13.84 15.50
N GLN A 102 2.86 12.69 15.23
CA GLN A 102 2.21 11.38 15.16
C GLN A 102 3.15 10.29 15.69
N PRO A 103 2.63 9.12 16.07
CA PRO A 103 3.46 8.05 16.61
C PRO A 103 4.53 7.50 15.64
N GLY A 104 4.31 7.60 14.32
CA GLY A 104 5.19 7.03 13.29
C GLY A 104 5.28 5.50 13.35
N THR A 105 4.27 4.87 13.93
CA THR A 105 4.18 3.40 14.06
C THR A 105 2.79 2.92 13.69
N ILE A 106 2.73 1.67 13.22
CA ILE A 106 1.52 0.92 12.90
C ILE A 106 1.57 -0.46 13.57
N THR A 107 0.47 -1.19 13.51
CA THR A 107 0.42 -2.63 13.75
C THR A 107 -0.16 -3.34 12.53
N PRO A 108 -0.06 -4.67 12.41
CA PRO A 108 -0.72 -5.40 11.32
C PRO A 108 -2.24 -5.18 11.25
N ASP A 109 -2.88 -4.90 12.39
CA ASP A 109 -4.33 -4.70 12.51
C ASP A 109 -4.74 -3.21 12.46
N ASP A 110 -3.79 -2.27 12.51
CA ASP A 110 -4.03 -0.83 12.48
C ASP A 110 -2.98 -0.11 11.64
N LEU A 111 -3.36 0.23 10.42
CA LEU A 111 -2.51 0.91 9.42
C LEU A 111 -2.79 2.42 9.35
N ALA A 112 -3.67 2.95 10.20
CA ALA A 112 -4.20 4.30 10.05
C ALA A 112 -3.11 5.39 9.99
N TRP A 113 -2.03 5.31 10.77
CA TRP A 113 -0.97 6.30 10.69
C TRP A 113 -0.15 6.23 9.39
N LEU A 114 -0.02 5.05 8.78
CA LEU A 114 0.56 4.94 7.44
C LEU A 114 -0.37 5.56 6.39
N GLU A 115 -1.66 5.32 6.47
CA GLU A 115 -2.68 5.89 5.60
C GLU A 115 -2.69 7.42 5.68
N HIS A 116 -2.53 7.99 6.88
CA HIS A 116 -2.42 9.44 7.11
C HIS A 116 -1.12 10.05 6.55
N ASN A 117 -0.11 9.26 6.25
CA ASN A 117 1.09 9.70 5.53
C ASN A 117 0.94 9.60 4.00
N LEU A 118 -0.16 9.02 3.53
CA LEU A 118 -0.49 8.81 2.11
C LEU A 118 -1.77 9.55 1.72
N LEU A 119 -2.04 10.69 2.36
CA LEU A 119 -3.14 11.57 1.97
C LEU A 119 -2.76 12.38 0.73
N PHE A 120 -3.77 12.65 -0.08
CA PHE A 120 -3.61 13.50 -1.26
C PHE A 120 -4.79 14.48 -1.35
N LEU A 121 -4.60 15.57 -2.08
CA LEU A 121 -5.68 16.37 -2.62
C LEU A 121 -5.79 16.13 -4.13
N TYR A 122 -6.97 16.31 -4.68
CA TYR A 122 -7.17 16.31 -6.13
C TYR A 122 -7.88 17.58 -6.57
N GLN A 123 -7.59 18.04 -7.77
CA GLN A 123 -8.25 19.19 -8.38
C GLN A 123 -8.12 19.17 -9.89
N LEU A 124 -8.94 19.99 -10.58
CA LEU A 124 -8.76 20.18 -12.01
C LEU A 124 -7.48 21.00 -12.27
N PRO A 125 -6.79 20.78 -13.41
CA PRO A 125 -5.62 21.59 -13.78
C PRO A 125 -5.92 23.09 -13.91
N THR A 126 -7.18 23.45 -14.11
CA THR A 126 -7.67 24.85 -14.22
C THR A 126 -8.08 25.46 -12.89
N ASP A 127 -8.11 24.67 -11.81
CA ASP A 127 -8.45 25.20 -10.49
C ASP A 127 -7.38 26.12 -9.96
N PHE A 128 -7.82 27.15 -9.25
CA PHE A 128 -6.90 28.07 -8.60
C PHE A 128 -6.81 27.78 -7.09
N GLY A 129 -5.61 27.77 -6.57
CA GLY A 129 -5.32 27.48 -5.15
C GLY A 129 -5.49 25.99 -4.80
N ALA A 130 -5.32 25.65 -3.52
CA ALA A 130 -5.51 24.30 -3.01
C ALA A 130 -6.96 24.07 -2.60
N LYS A 131 -7.59 23.04 -3.16
CA LYS A 131 -8.98 22.65 -2.85
C LYS A 131 -8.99 21.62 -1.70
N LEU A 132 -8.76 22.08 -0.47
CA LEU A 132 -8.58 21.19 0.69
C LEU A 132 -9.79 20.30 1.01
N TRP A 133 -11.01 20.65 0.56
CA TRP A 133 -12.18 19.77 0.69
C TRP A 133 -12.19 18.61 -0.31
N ASN A 134 -11.25 18.59 -1.27
CA ASN A 134 -11.05 17.51 -2.23
C ASN A 134 -9.90 16.61 -1.78
N GLY A 135 -9.99 16.06 -0.60
CA GLY A 135 -9.00 15.13 -0.07
C GLY A 135 -9.23 13.68 -0.54
N LEU A 136 -8.13 12.93 -0.64
CA LEU A 136 -8.12 11.49 -0.87
C LEU A 136 -7.41 10.80 0.30
N TYR A 137 -8.08 9.83 0.86
CA TYR A 137 -7.58 8.87 1.82
C TYR A 137 -7.53 7.51 1.15
N PHE A 138 -6.47 6.74 1.34
CA PHE A 138 -6.37 5.40 0.79
C PHE A 138 -6.44 4.40 1.94
N GLN A 139 -7.62 3.79 2.13
CA GLN A 139 -7.80 2.72 3.10
C GLN A 139 -7.01 1.49 2.67
N LEU A 140 -6.01 1.12 3.44
CA LEU A 140 -5.11 0.01 3.17
C LEU A 140 -5.68 -1.30 3.71
N GLU A 141 -5.68 -2.32 2.86
CA GLU A 141 -6.07 -3.68 3.22
C GLU A 141 -4.94 -4.65 2.89
N PRO A 142 -4.63 -5.62 3.75
CA PRO A 142 -3.65 -6.66 3.47
C PRO A 142 -4.08 -7.53 2.28
N THR A 143 -3.09 -7.93 1.47
CA THR A 143 -3.21 -8.90 0.37
C THR A 143 -2.08 -9.93 0.48
N GLU A 144 -2.10 -10.95 -0.35
CA GLU A 144 -1.00 -11.93 -0.40
C GLU A 144 0.34 -11.32 -0.82
N GLN A 145 0.32 -10.20 -1.56
CA GLN A 145 1.50 -9.57 -2.15
C GLN A 145 1.90 -8.26 -1.46
N GLY A 146 1.10 -7.77 -0.51
CA GLY A 146 1.36 -6.48 0.12
C GLY A 146 0.13 -5.84 0.75
N LEU A 147 0.08 -4.52 0.64
CA LEU A 147 -1.09 -3.73 1.01
C LEU A 147 -1.71 -3.13 -0.25
N ARG A 148 -3.03 -3.07 -0.29
CA ARG A 148 -3.77 -2.37 -1.34
C ARG A 148 -4.66 -1.30 -0.74
N GLY A 149 -4.50 -0.05 -1.19
CA GLY A 149 -5.30 1.10 -0.80
C GLY A 149 -6.41 1.38 -1.79
N ARG A 150 -7.64 1.57 -1.28
CA ARG A 150 -8.78 2.08 -2.04
C ARG A 150 -9.03 3.54 -1.69
N PRO A 151 -9.34 4.41 -2.68
CA PRO A 151 -9.55 5.82 -2.41
C PRO A 151 -10.91 6.05 -1.72
N GLN A 152 -10.89 6.92 -0.72
CA GLN A 152 -12.06 7.47 -0.05
C GLN A 152 -11.95 8.99 -0.05
N ALA A 153 -13.07 9.71 -0.13
CA ALA A 153 -13.09 11.16 -0.08
C ALA A 153 -13.03 11.63 1.38
N ILE A 154 -12.25 12.68 1.62
CA ILE A 154 -12.09 13.33 2.92
C ILE A 154 -12.03 14.84 2.75
N ASP A 155 -12.29 15.57 3.83
CA ASP A 155 -12.03 17.01 3.90
C ASP A 155 -10.70 17.28 4.63
N LEU A 156 -9.67 17.71 3.91
CA LEU A 156 -8.35 18.02 4.47
C LEU A 156 -8.33 19.24 5.42
N ASN A 157 -9.41 20.01 5.48
CA ASN A 157 -9.52 21.06 6.48
C ASN A 157 -9.50 20.54 7.92
N TYR A 158 -9.92 19.28 8.14
CA TYR A 158 -9.84 18.63 9.46
C TYR A 158 -8.42 18.52 10.02
N ILE A 159 -7.41 18.48 9.16
CA ILE A 159 -6.00 18.43 9.58
C ILE A 159 -5.27 19.76 9.49
N SER A 160 -5.98 20.88 9.34
CA SER A 160 -5.38 22.21 9.36
C SER A 160 -4.86 22.61 10.74
N ALA A 161 -5.39 22.00 11.81
CA ALA A 161 -4.92 22.11 13.18
C ALA A 161 -4.60 20.71 13.75
N PRO A 162 -3.75 20.62 14.81
CA PRO A 162 -3.55 19.36 15.53
C PRO A 162 -4.87 18.80 16.06
N SER A 163 -4.98 17.46 16.13
CA SER A 163 -6.11 16.81 16.76
C SER A 163 -6.17 17.14 18.26
N ASP A 164 -7.37 17.37 18.77
CA ASP A 164 -7.62 17.53 20.21
C ASP A 164 -7.36 16.23 20.98
N THR A 165 -7.27 15.09 20.30
CA THR A 165 -6.95 13.78 20.85
C THR A 165 -5.59 13.31 20.31
N PRO A 166 -4.48 13.65 20.96
CA PRO A 166 -3.15 13.25 20.54
C PRO A 166 -3.02 11.70 20.47
N GLY A 167 -2.43 11.21 19.38
CA GLY A 167 -2.24 9.77 19.18
C GLY A 167 -3.42 9.04 18.55
N GLN A 168 -4.56 9.71 18.36
CA GLN A 168 -5.68 9.18 17.59
C GLN A 168 -5.68 9.75 16.16
N PRO A 169 -5.72 8.90 15.12
CA PRO A 169 -5.80 9.36 13.74
C PRO A 169 -7.09 10.17 13.50
N PRO A 170 -7.01 11.36 12.86
CA PRO A 170 -8.18 12.24 12.72
C PRO A 170 -9.28 11.71 11.79
N TYR A 171 -8.92 10.95 10.74
CA TYR A 171 -9.92 10.40 9.83
C TYR A 171 -10.39 9.02 10.29
N GLN A 172 -11.43 8.99 11.13
CA GLN A 172 -12.18 7.80 11.46
C GLN A 172 -13.13 7.40 10.30
N PRO A 173 -13.74 6.21 10.29
CA PRO A 173 -14.67 5.81 9.22
C PRO A 173 -15.77 6.82 8.90
N GLU A 174 -16.25 7.56 9.92
CA GLU A 174 -17.32 8.55 9.80
C GLU A 174 -16.90 9.84 9.08
N GLN A 175 -15.61 10.09 8.93
CA GLN A 175 -15.05 11.24 8.21
C GLN A 175 -14.60 10.89 6.79
N ARG A 176 -14.98 9.70 6.30
CA ARG A 176 -14.55 9.19 5.00
C ARG A 176 -15.75 8.74 4.19
N ASP A 177 -15.82 9.18 2.94
CA ASP A 177 -16.87 8.78 2.01
C ASP A 177 -16.32 7.89 0.90
N GLU A 178 -17.05 6.85 0.55
CA GLU A 178 -16.67 5.93 -0.51
C GLU A 178 -16.66 6.62 -1.88
N ILE A 179 -15.64 6.34 -2.67
CA ILE A 179 -15.53 6.79 -4.05
C ILE A 179 -15.80 5.61 -4.98
N ALA A 180 -16.76 5.77 -5.89
CA ALA A 180 -17.05 4.75 -6.88
C ALA A 180 -15.86 4.54 -7.84
N PRO A 181 -15.60 3.30 -8.29
CA PRO A 181 -14.56 3.00 -9.28
C PRO A 181 -14.71 3.87 -10.55
N GLY A 182 -13.57 4.28 -11.13
CA GLY A 182 -13.53 5.10 -12.34
C GLY A 182 -13.76 6.60 -12.14
N VAL A 183 -14.11 7.05 -10.93
CA VAL A 183 -14.38 8.47 -10.64
C VAL A 183 -13.10 9.27 -10.50
N ARG A 184 -12.06 8.72 -9.87
CA ARG A 184 -10.76 9.39 -9.71
C ARG A 184 -9.76 8.88 -10.74
N TRP A 185 -8.77 9.70 -11.04
CA TRP A 185 -7.67 9.28 -11.90
C TRP A 185 -6.82 8.19 -11.23
N ILE A 186 -6.45 8.36 -9.96
CA ILE A 186 -5.80 7.30 -9.18
C ILE A 186 -6.88 6.43 -8.53
N GLU A 187 -6.93 5.16 -8.93
CA GLU A 187 -7.91 4.19 -8.47
C GLU A 187 -7.45 3.34 -7.29
N SER A 188 -6.15 3.14 -7.17
CA SER A 188 -5.61 2.40 -6.02
C SER A 188 -4.14 2.73 -5.76
N LEU A 189 -3.70 2.48 -4.53
CA LEU A 189 -2.29 2.37 -4.16
C LEU A 189 -1.96 0.90 -3.87
N THR A 190 -0.73 0.48 -4.16
CA THR A 190 -0.16 -0.79 -3.68
C THR A 190 1.17 -0.54 -2.99
N ILE A 191 1.44 -1.32 -1.95
CA ILE A 191 2.71 -1.34 -1.23
C ILE A 191 3.22 -2.78 -1.24
N GLU A 192 4.29 -3.03 -2.02
CA GLU A 192 4.82 -4.38 -2.33
C GLU A 192 6.32 -4.51 -2.11
#